data_d0e5579037dc499ec4ddf15573a3e454
#
_entry.id   d0e5579037dc499ec4ddf15573a3e454
#
_cell.length_a   1.000
_cell.length_b   1.000
_cell.length_c   1.000
_cell.angle_alpha   90.00
_cell.angle_beta   90.00
_cell.angle_gamma   90.00
#
_symmetry.space_group_name_H-M   'P 1'
#
loop_
_entity.id
_entity.type
_entity.pdbx_description
1 polymer ?
#
loop_
_entity_poly.entity_id
_entity_poly.type
_entity_poly.pdbx_seq_one_letter_code
_entity_poly.pdbx_strand_id
1 'polypeptide(L)'
;MLKVITVPNKILNTRTKSVSSIDKKITDLVKEMEKTLIASKEPEGVGLSAPQVGILLSLFLIRKTSNARPTAFINPKILKRTGIRKQKKGKNKIELEGCLSIPKIWGQINRHDKILLSYQTIKGIQKKEWFSGLVSSSIQHEDDHLHGILFTQRAIEQNNDLYEERNGKLIKVEY
;
A
#
# COMPACT_ATOMS: atom_id res chain seq x y z
N MET A 1 -4.34 1.95 -19.05
CA MET A 1 -3.43 2.21 -17.91
C MET A 1 -3.91 3.46 -17.21
N LEU A 2 -4.07 3.42 -15.90
CA LEU A 2 -4.58 4.52 -15.10
C LEU A 2 -3.45 5.45 -14.65
N LYS A 3 -3.77 6.73 -14.45
CA LYS A 3 -2.81 7.69 -13.90
C LYS A 3 -2.79 7.56 -12.38
N VAL A 4 -1.61 7.46 -11.78
CA VAL A 4 -1.46 7.53 -10.32
C VAL A 4 -1.64 8.98 -9.87
N ILE A 5 -2.51 9.17 -8.88
CA ILE A 5 -2.77 10.46 -8.24
C ILE A 5 -1.71 10.68 -7.16
N THR A 6 -1.14 11.86 -7.13
CA THR A 6 -0.15 12.26 -6.12
C THR A 6 -0.69 13.34 -5.19
N VAL A 7 -0.05 13.47 -4.03
CA VAL A 7 -0.30 14.60 -3.11
C VAL A 7 0.07 15.94 -3.77
N PRO A 8 -0.63 17.05 -3.41
CA PRO A 8 -1.81 17.10 -2.55
C PRO A 8 -3.09 16.82 -3.35
N ASN A 9 -3.84 15.79 -2.96
CA ASN A 9 -5.15 15.50 -3.54
C ASN A 9 -6.07 14.92 -2.46
N LYS A 10 -7.25 15.54 -2.27
CA LYS A 10 -8.21 15.17 -1.22
C LYS A 10 -8.66 13.72 -1.27
N ILE A 11 -8.69 13.09 -2.46
CA ILE A 11 -9.13 11.70 -2.62
C ILE A 11 -8.24 10.73 -1.83
N LEU A 12 -6.93 11.03 -1.70
CA LEU A 12 -5.98 10.21 -0.97
C LEU A 12 -6.21 10.21 0.56
N ASN A 13 -6.94 11.22 1.06
CA ASN A 13 -7.34 11.34 2.46
C ASN A 13 -8.82 11.01 2.67
N THR A 14 -9.46 10.37 1.71
CA THR A 14 -10.89 10.03 1.76
C THR A 14 -11.07 8.53 1.96
N ARG A 15 -11.89 8.16 2.95
CA ARG A 15 -12.22 6.75 3.20
C ARG A 15 -13.01 6.15 2.04
N THR A 16 -12.69 4.92 1.69
CA THR A 16 -13.33 4.16 0.62
C THR A 16 -14.67 3.56 1.02
N LYS A 17 -15.47 3.20 0.01
CA LYS A 17 -16.71 2.43 0.16
C LYS A 17 -16.45 0.97 -0.24
N SER A 18 -17.21 0.05 0.36
CA SER A 18 -17.15 -1.36 -0.01
C SER A 18 -17.59 -1.58 -1.47
N VAL A 19 -16.96 -2.55 -2.12
CA VAL A 19 -17.40 -3.08 -3.42
C VAL A 19 -18.63 -3.95 -3.16
N SER A 20 -19.79 -3.56 -3.71
CA SER A 20 -21.06 -4.26 -3.50
C SER A 20 -21.17 -5.54 -4.36
N SER A 21 -20.63 -5.52 -5.57
CA SER A 21 -20.63 -6.67 -6.49
C SER A 21 -19.34 -6.68 -7.32
N ILE A 22 -18.82 -7.87 -7.60
CA ILE A 22 -17.64 -8.05 -8.45
C ILE A 22 -18.13 -8.33 -9.89
N ASP A 23 -18.53 -7.26 -10.55
CA ASP A 23 -19.02 -7.26 -11.92
C ASP A 23 -17.89 -7.01 -12.95
N LYS A 24 -18.29 -6.83 -14.22
CA LYS A 24 -17.35 -6.52 -15.31
C LYS A 24 -16.59 -5.20 -15.06
N LYS A 25 -17.21 -4.18 -14.44
CA LYS A 25 -16.56 -2.89 -14.15
C LYS A 25 -15.42 -3.06 -13.15
N ILE A 26 -15.63 -3.85 -12.09
CA ILE A 26 -14.60 -4.15 -11.08
C ILE A 26 -13.48 -5.00 -11.70
N THR A 27 -13.82 -6.00 -12.51
CA THR A 27 -12.79 -6.84 -13.15
C THR A 27 -11.94 -6.05 -14.16
N ASP A 28 -12.53 -5.13 -14.91
CA ASP A 28 -11.81 -4.25 -15.84
C ASP A 28 -10.96 -3.22 -15.08
N LEU A 29 -11.47 -2.64 -13.98
CA LEU A 29 -10.69 -1.76 -13.09
C LEU A 29 -9.44 -2.49 -12.56
N VAL A 30 -9.59 -3.70 -12.03
CA VAL A 30 -8.46 -4.51 -11.52
C VAL A 30 -7.42 -4.73 -12.61
N LYS A 31 -7.82 -5.07 -13.84
CA LYS A 31 -6.89 -5.24 -14.97
C LYS A 31 -6.12 -3.96 -15.29
N GLU A 32 -6.79 -2.81 -15.29
CA GLU A 32 -6.11 -1.53 -15.53
C GLU A 32 -5.18 -1.14 -14.39
N MET A 33 -5.55 -1.41 -13.14
CA MET A 33 -4.68 -1.24 -11.98
C MET A 33 -3.46 -2.19 -12.04
N GLU A 34 -3.63 -3.46 -12.46
CA GLU A 34 -2.52 -4.41 -12.68
C GLU A 34 -1.49 -3.83 -13.66
N LYS A 35 -1.95 -3.32 -14.81
CA LYS A 35 -1.08 -2.69 -15.82
C LYS A 35 -0.33 -1.49 -15.24
N THR A 36 -1.03 -0.64 -14.48
CA THR A 36 -0.44 0.55 -13.85
C THR A 36 0.63 0.16 -12.83
N LEU A 37 0.34 -0.82 -11.96
CA LEU A 37 1.28 -1.29 -10.95
C LEU A 37 2.54 -1.90 -11.56
N ILE A 38 2.38 -2.72 -12.61
CA ILE A 38 3.51 -3.35 -13.33
C ILE A 38 4.38 -2.31 -14.04
N ALA A 39 3.77 -1.25 -14.57
CA ALA A 39 4.48 -0.18 -15.27
C ALA A 39 5.21 0.78 -14.32
N SER A 40 4.86 0.83 -13.03
CA SER A 40 5.49 1.69 -12.04
C SER A 40 6.90 1.19 -11.69
N LYS A 41 7.92 2.01 -11.97
CA LYS A 41 9.35 1.67 -11.82
C LYS A 41 10.04 2.43 -10.70
N GLU A 42 9.64 3.66 -10.41
CA GLU A 42 10.27 4.55 -9.44
C GLU A 42 9.22 5.26 -8.57
N PRO A 43 8.98 4.76 -7.35
CA PRO A 43 9.49 3.50 -6.78
C PRO A 43 8.90 2.28 -7.50
N GLU A 44 9.57 1.13 -7.37
CA GLU A 44 9.02 -0.12 -7.91
C GLU A 44 7.65 -0.41 -7.28
N GLY A 45 6.64 -0.62 -8.13
CA GLY A 45 5.27 -0.86 -7.68
C GLY A 45 5.12 -2.22 -6.99
N VAL A 46 4.96 -2.22 -5.67
CA VAL A 46 4.68 -3.39 -4.83
C VAL A 46 3.20 -3.48 -4.50
N GLY A 47 2.56 -2.34 -4.27
CA GLY A 47 1.13 -2.22 -3.97
C GLY A 47 0.49 -1.05 -4.72
N LEU A 48 -0.82 -1.13 -4.93
CA LEU A 48 -1.63 -0.06 -5.50
C LEU A 48 -3.08 -0.18 -5.05
N SER A 49 -3.58 0.82 -4.36
CA SER A 49 -4.98 0.91 -3.92
C SER A 49 -5.83 1.73 -4.88
N ALA A 50 -7.14 1.47 -4.89
CA ALA A 50 -8.06 2.16 -5.79
C ALA A 50 -8.10 3.70 -5.57
N PRO A 51 -7.99 4.25 -4.33
CA PRO A 51 -7.87 5.71 -4.15
C PRO A 51 -6.70 6.33 -4.90
N GLN A 52 -5.57 5.62 -5.04
CA GLN A 52 -4.39 6.11 -5.74
C GLN A 52 -4.61 6.25 -7.27
N VAL A 53 -5.67 5.68 -7.80
CA VAL A 53 -6.10 5.87 -9.19
C VAL A 53 -7.44 6.60 -9.30
N GLY A 54 -7.87 7.29 -8.24
CA GLY A 54 -9.05 8.15 -8.26
C GLY A 54 -10.37 7.46 -7.97
N ILE A 55 -10.37 6.22 -7.48
CA ILE A 55 -11.57 5.41 -7.27
C ILE A 55 -11.73 5.10 -5.78
N LEU A 56 -12.80 5.60 -5.14
CA LEU A 56 -13.06 5.41 -3.71
C LEU A 56 -13.75 4.06 -3.42
N LEU A 57 -13.11 2.96 -3.85
CA LEU A 57 -13.55 1.60 -3.58
C LEU A 57 -12.54 0.84 -2.72
N SER A 58 -13.07 -0.03 -1.85
CA SER A 58 -12.28 -0.83 -0.92
C SER A 58 -11.65 -2.02 -1.64
N LEU A 59 -10.59 -1.75 -2.41
CA LEU A 59 -9.76 -2.76 -3.06
C LEU A 59 -8.33 -2.25 -3.28
N PHE A 60 -7.39 -3.18 -3.25
CA PHE A 60 -6.00 -2.92 -3.62
C PHE A 60 -5.37 -4.15 -4.27
N LEU A 61 -4.22 -3.93 -4.88
CA LEU A 61 -3.36 -4.97 -5.47
C LEU A 61 -2.06 -5.06 -4.70
N ILE A 62 -1.53 -6.28 -4.54
CA ILE A 62 -0.17 -6.54 -4.05
C ILE A 62 0.57 -7.41 -5.04
N ARG A 63 1.81 -7.02 -5.36
CA ARG A 63 2.76 -7.78 -6.16
C ARG A 63 3.88 -8.28 -5.25
N LYS A 64 3.90 -9.58 -4.97
CA LYS A 64 4.83 -10.19 -4.00
C LYS A 64 6.30 -10.11 -4.42
N THR A 65 6.57 -10.17 -5.72
CA THR A 65 7.89 -10.02 -6.34
C THR A 65 7.76 -9.30 -7.67
N SER A 66 8.84 -8.70 -8.18
CA SER A 66 8.87 -7.98 -9.46
C SER A 66 8.39 -8.81 -10.67
N ASN A 67 8.51 -10.12 -10.60
CA ASN A 67 8.08 -11.03 -11.66
C ASN A 67 6.70 -11.67 -11.39
N ALA A 68 6.10 -11.43 -10.21
CA ALA A 68 4.80 -12.01 -9.88
C ALA A 68 3.67 -11.17 -10.49
N ARG A 69 2.60 -11.86 -10.89
CA ARG A 69 1.34 -11.18 -11.20
C ARG A 69 0.74 -10.59 -9.93
N PRO A 70 0.25 -9.34 -9.97
CA PRO A 70 -0.46 -8.74 -8.84
C PRO A 70 -1.67 -9.57 -8.40
N THR A 71 -1.92 -9.62 -7.10
CA THR A 71 -3.10 -10.27 -6.51
C THR A 71 -4.06 -9.18 -6.03
N ALA A 72 -5.33 -9.28 -6.38
CA ALA A 72 -6.38 -8.36 -5.94
C ALA A 72 -6.97 -8.79 -4.59
N PHE A 73 -7.13 -7.82 -3.71
CA PHE A 73 -7.77 -7.93 -2.41
C PHE A 73 -8.99 -7.00 -2.40
N ILE A 74 -10.19 -7.56 -2.44
CA ILE A 74 -11.45 -6.82 -2.50
C ILE A 74 -12.13 -6.89 -1.13
N ASN A 75 -12.61 -5.75 -0.64
CA ASN A 75 -13.18 -5.59 0.69
C ASN A 75 -12.30 -6.20 1.80
N PRO A 76 -10.99 -5.86 1.82
CA PRO A 76 -10.08 -6.42 2.80
C PRO A 76 -10.44 -5.94 4.21
N LYS A 77 -10.21 -6.81 5.20
CA LYS A 77 -10.37 -6.50 6.62
C LYS A 77 -9.28 -7.21 7.41
N ILE A 78 -8.43 -6.47 8.08
CA ILE A 78 -7.44 -7.02 8.99
C ILE A 78 -8.16 -7.47 10.26
N LEU A 79 -8.16 -8.78 10.53
CA LEU A 79 -8.86 -9.39 11.68
C LEU A 79 -7.97 -9.50 12.91
N LYS A 80 -6.67 -9.77 12.70
CA LYS A 80 -5.67 -9.90 13.77
C LYS A 80 -4.35 -9.28 13.34
N ARG A 81 -3.61 -8.76 14.30
CA ARG A 81 -2.26 -8.22 14.14
C ARG A 81 -1.38 -8.82 15.22
N THR A 82 -0.18 -9.28 14.90
CA THR A 82 0.77 -9.86 15.86
C THR A 82 2.20 -9.44 15.55
N GLY A 83 2.99 -9.28 16.62
CA GLY A 83 4.36 -8.80 16.52
C GLY A 83 4.45 -7.40 15.93
N ILE A 84 5.49 -6.67 16.27
CA ILE A 84 5.86 -5.43 15.58
C ILE A 84 7.17 -5.71 14.88
N ARG A 85 7.23 -5.45 13.58
CA ARG A 85 8.44 -5.53 12.80
C ARG A 85 9.34 -4.35 13.18
N LYS A 86 10.16 -4.58 14.22
CA LYS A 86 11.14 -3.58 14.64
C LYS A 86 12.23 -3.46 13.58
N GLN A 87 12.49 -2.25 13.16
CA GLN A 87 13.66 -1.94 12.36
C GLN A 87 14.91 -2.32 13.17
N LYS A 88 15.77 -3.16 12.60
CA LYS A 88 17.05 -3.51 13.25
C LYS A 88 17.95 -2.27 13.27
N LYS A 89 18.19 -1.71 14.44
CA LYS A 89 19.25 -0.72 14.65
C LYS A 89 20.60 -1.43 14.45
N GLY A 90 21.29 -1.15 13.38
CA GLY A 90 22.63 -1.74 13.08
C GLY A 90 22.97 -1.65 11.59
N LYS A 91 24.15 -2.07 11.21
CA LYS A 91 24.80 -1.92 9.88
C LYS A 91 24.02 -2.37 8.63
N ASN A 92 22.83 -2.91 8.76
CA ASN A 92 22.02 -3.42 7.67
C ASN A 92 20.76 -2.58 7.47
N LYS A 93 20.67 -1.96 6.32
CA LYS A 93 19.58 -1.25 5.68
C LYS A 93 18.31 -1.03 6.56
N ILE A 94 18.10 0.22 6.92
CA ILE A 94 16.79 0.69 7.39
C ILE A 94 15.80 0.41 6.26
N GLU A 95 14.77 -0.39 6.54
CA GLU A 95 13.68 -0.61 5.58
C GLU A 95 12.77 0.61 5.60
N LEU A 96 12.80 1.37 4.53
CA LEU A 96 11.96 2.54 4.36
C LEU A 96 10.74 2.18 3.49
N GLU A 97 9.58 2.71 3.84
CA GLU A 97 8.40 2.70 2.98
C GLU A 97 8.44 3.91 2.06
N GLY A 98 8.11 3.69 0.78
CA GLY A 98 7.78 4.70 -0.20
C GLY A 98 6.36 4.50 -0.70
N CYS A 99 5.82 5.46 -1.42
CA CYS A 99 4.48 5.42 -1.99
C CYS A 99 4.46 6.03 -3.39
N LEU A 100 3.76 5.39 -4.33
CA LEU A 100 3.57 5.92 -5.68
C LEU A 100 2.86 7.29 -5.68
N SER A 101 2.04 7.55 -4.67
CA SER A 101 1.32 8.82 -4.51
C SER A 101 2.13 9.91 -3.81
N ILE A 102 3.30 9.58 -3.25
CA ILE A 102 4.20 10.52 -2.57
C ILE A 102 5.63 10.28 -3.08
N PRO A 103 5.92 10.69 -4.32
CA PRO A 103 7.22 10.41 -4.94
C PRO A 103 8.36 11.06 -4.17
N LYS A 104 9.51 10.38 -4.13
CA LYS A 104 10.77 10.85 -3.50
C LYS A 104 10.72 11.00 -1.97
N ILE A 105 9.62 10.67 -1.32
CA ILE A 105 9.53 10.65 0.14
C ILE A 105 9.57 9.21 0.61
N TRP A 106 10.40 8.98 1.63
CA TRP A 106 10.62 7.68 2.25
C TRP A 106 10.45 7.82 3.76
N GLY A 107 9.84 6.81 4.40
CA GLY A 107 9.58 6.86 5.84
C GLY A 107 9.87 5.54 6.53
N GLN A 108 10.34 5.64 7.75
CA GLN A 108 10.45 4.49 8.63
C GLN A 108 9.11 4.24 9.32
N ILE A 109 8.46 3.11 9.03
CA ILE A 109 7.14 2.79 9.60
C ILE A 109 7.21 1.48 10.38
N ASN A 110 6.72 1.49 11.61
CA ASN A 110 6.55 0.27 12.39
C ASN A 110 5.24 -0.41 11.97
N ARG A 111 5.37 -1.56 11.34
CA ARG A 111 4.24 -2.40 10.91
C ARG A 111 4.16 -3.67 11.72
N HIS A 112 2.98 -4.27 11.80
CA HIS A 112 2.85 -5.61 12.37
C HIS A 112 3.51 -6.65 11.45
N ASP A 113 4.31 -7.54 12.06
CA ASP A 113 5.03 -8.58 11.29
C ASP A 113 4.08 -9.58 10.65
N LYS A 114 2.99 -9.93 11.35
CA LYS A 114 1.96 -10.83 10.83
C LYS A 114 0.57 -10.26 10.99
N ILE A 115 -0.24 -10.45 9.97
CA ILE A 115 -1.66 -10.08 9.97
C ILE A 115 -2.52 -11.24 9.48
N LEU A 116 -3.71 -11.39 10.06
CA LEU A 116 -4.77 -12.23 9.53
C LEU A 116 -5.72 -11.34 8.74
N LEU A 117 -5.79 -11.54 7.42
CA LEU A 117 -6.62 -10.77 6.51
C LEU A 117 -7.81 -11.59 6.02
N SER A 118 -9.00 -11.00 6.07
CA SER A 118 -10.21 -11.49 5.39
C SER A 118 -10.43 -10.63 4.16
N TYR A 119 -10.71 -11.22 3.00
CA TYR A 119 -10.90 -10.50 1.74
C TYR A 119 -11.64 -11.35 0.71
N GLN A 120 -12.15 -10.73 -0.35
CA GLN A 120 -12.69 -11.42 -1.51
C GLN A 120 -11.67 -11.42 -2.64
N THR A 121 -11.54 -12.55 -3.33
CA THR A 121 -10.78 -12.64 -4.59
C THR A 121 -11.58 -11.98 -5.72
N ILE A 122 -10.94 -11.76 -6.89
CA ILE A 122 -11.61 -11.27 -8.11
C ILE A 122 -12.71 -12.22 -8.61
N LYS A 123 -12.75 -13.47 -8.15
CA LYS A 123 -13.81 -14.44 -8.43
C LYS A 123 -14.94 -14.43 -7.39
N GLY A 124 -14.93 -13.48 -6.45
CA GLY A 124 -15.91 -13.37 -5.38
C GLY A 124 -15.75 -14.38 -4.23
N ILE A 125 -14.67 -15.18 -4.25
CA ILE A 125 -14.42 -16.18 -3.22
C ILE A 125 -13.89 -15.49 -1.97
N GLN A 126 -14.58 -15.69 -0.84
CA GLN A 126 -14.13 -15.18 0.46
C GLN A 126 -12.93 -16.00 0.95
N LYS A 127 -11.87 -15.30 1.33
CA LYS A 127 -10.66 -15.90 1.90
C LYS A 127 -10.30 -15.29 3.25
N LYS A 128 -9.57 -16.09 4.03
CA LYS A 128 -9.03 -15.67 5.32
C LYS A 128 -7.65 -16.29 5.46
N GLU A 129 -6.61 -15.49 5.38
CA GLU A 129 -5.22 -15.95 5.28
C GLU A 129 -4.29 -15.11 6.15
N TRP A 130 -3.21 -15.75 6.64
CA TRP A 130 -2.12 -15.06 7.31
C TRP A 130 -1.08 -14.58 6.31
N PHE A 131 -0.63 -13.34 6.51
CA PHE A 131 0.48 -12.74 5.77
C PHE A 131 1.55 -12.29 6.74
N SER A 132 2.83 -12.35 6.35
CA SER A 132 3.97 -11.99 7.19
C SER A 132 5.04 -11.22 6.42
N GLY A 133 5.96 -10.60 7.16
CA GLY A 133 7.11 -9.88 6.61
C GLY A 133 6.72 -8.70 5.72
N LEU A 134 7.43 -8.53 4.60
CA LEU A 134 7.20 -7.42 3.65
C LEU A 134 5.78 -7.42 3.08
N VAL A 135 5.21 -8.59 2.79
CA VAL A 135 3.84 -8.68 2.29
C VAL A 135 2.83 -8.18 3.32
N SER A 136 3.04 -8.50 4.62
CA SER A 136 2.23 -7.94 5.71
C SER A 136 2.34 -6.42 5.78
N SER A 137 3.56 -5.87 5.67
CA SER A 137 3.78 -4.42 5.66
C SER A 137 3.09 -3.74 4.48
N SER A 138 3.23 -4.30 3.27
CA SER A 138 2.60 -3.75 2.07
C SER A 138 1.06 -3.78 2.15
N ILE A 139 0.47 -4.87 2.66
CA ILE A 139 -0.98 -4.95 2.86
C ILE A 139 -1.45 -3.87 3.86
N GLN A 140 -0.71 -3.64 4.94
CA GLN A 140 -1.05 -2.59 5.92
C GLN A 140 -0.92 -1.18 5.32
N HIS A 141 0.05 -0.96 4.42
CA HIS A 141 0.20 0.28 3.68
C HIS A 141 -1.02 0.54 2.78
N GLU A 142 -1.44 -0.46 2.00
CA GLU A 142 -2.60 -0.33 1.13
C GLU A 142 -3.93 -0.23 1.91
N ASP A 143 -4.04 -0.93 3.05
CA ASP A 143 -5.18 -0.81 3.96
C ASP A 143 -5.30 0.61 4.54
N ASP A 144 -4.17 1.26 4.87
CA ASP A 144 -4.15 2.67 5.30
C ASP A 144 -4.75 3.57 4.19
N HIS A 145 -4.38 3.39 2.93
CA HIS A 145 -4.95 4.15 1.81
C HIS A 145 -6.48 3.98 1.70
N LEU A 146 -7.01 2.78 1.99
CA LEU A 146 -8.46 2.56 1.99
C LEU A 146 -9.17 3.34 3.11
N HIS A 147 -8.45 3.68 4.16
CA HIS A 147 -8.94 4.49 5.28
C HIS A 147 -8.61 5.99 5.14
N GLY A 148 -7.99 6.41 4.03
CA GLY A 148 -7.58 7.79 3.79
C GLY A 148 -6.36 8.22 4.61
N ILE A 149 -5.50 7.27 4.98
CA ILE A 149 -4.29 7.49 5.78
C ILE A 149 -3.07 7.33 4.87
N LEU A 150 -2.14 8.27 4.96
CA LEU A 150 -0.86 8.23 4.25
C LEU A 150 0.25 7.73 5.17
N PHE A 151 1.27 7.04 4.61
CA PHE A 151 2.38 6.53 5.41
C PHE A 151 3.17 7.64 6.12
N THR A 152 3.21 8.86 5.55
CA THR A 152 3.82 10.04 6.19
C THR A 152 3.11 10.42 7.48
N GLN A 153 1.78 10.33 7.51
CA GLN A 153 1.02 10.51 8.74
C GLN A 153 1.37 9.44 9.78
N ARG A 154 1.51 8.17 9.35
CA ARG A 154 1.96 7.09 10.26
C ARG A 154 3.36 7.34 10.83
N ALA A 155 4.29 7.85 10.00
CA ALA A 155 5.63 8.21 10.47
C ALA A 155 5.56 9.25 11.59
N ILE A 156 4.79 10.32 11.38
CA ILE A 156 4.59 11.39 12.36
C ILE A 156 3.95 10.85 13.66
N GLU A 157 2.86 10.08 13.54
CA GLU A 157 2.18 9.45 14.71
C GLU A 157 3.11 8.54 15.53
N GLN A 158 4.11 7.94 14.87
CA GLN A 158 5.08 7.03 15.50
C GLN A 158 6.38 7.72 15.94
N ASN A 159 6.51 9.03 15.75
CA ASN A 159 7.75 9.80 15.94
C ASN A 159 8.94 9.20 15.19
N ASN A 160 8.71 8.79 13.96
CA ASN A 160 9.70 8.21 13.06
C ASN A 160 10.11 9.21 11.99
N ASP A 161 11.35 9.08 11.51
CA ASP A 161 11.92 9.99 10.55
C ASP A 161 11.34 9.80 9.14
N LEU A 162 11.17 10.93 8.44
CA LEU A 162 10.92 11.00 7.01
C LEU A 162 12.18 11.48 6.28
N TYR A 163 12.37 11.03 5.07
CA TYR A 163 13.51 11.35 4.22
C TYR A 163 13.03 11.77 2.84
N GLU A 164 13.64 12.79 2.28
CA GLU A 164 13.47 13.17 0.88
C GLU A 164 14.67 12.68 0.07
N GLU A 165 14.38 12.06 -1.07
CA GLU A 165 15.40 11.66 -2.02
C GLU A 165 15.76 12.82 -2.94
N ARG A 166 17.00 13.32 -2.80
CA ARG A 166 17.58 14.38 -3.64
C ARG A 166 18.91 13.88 -4.24
N ASN A 167 18.99 13.84 -5.56
CA ASN A 167 20.22 13.39 -6.27
C ASN A 167 20.74 12.02 -5.78
N GLY A 168 19.83 11.06 -5.55
CA GLY A 168 20.17 9.71 -5.08
C GLY A 168 20.60 9.63 -3.61
N LYS A 169 20.45 10.71 -2.83
CA LYS A 169 20.72 10.73 -1.39
C LYS A 169 19.44 10.95 -0.61
N LEU A 170 19.32 10.27 0.53
CA LEU A 170 18.21 10.46 1.48
C LEU A 170 18.59 11.56 2.46
N ILE A 171 17.83 12.63 2.49
CA ILE A 171 17.98 13.77 3.37
C ILE A 171 16.80 13.76 4.34
N LYS A 172 17.10 13.77 5.65
CA LYS A 172 16.06 13.83 6.67
C LYS A 172 15.22 15.09 6.51
N VAL A 173 13.91 14.93 6.55
CA VAL A 173 12.94 16.04 6.53
C VAL A 173 12.64 16.46 7.95
N GLU A 174 12.77 17.76 8.24
CA GLU A 174 12.31 18.36 9.49
C GLU A 174 10.85 18.83 9.29
N TYR A 175 9.95 18.53 10.24
CA TYR A 175 8.51 18.85 10.18
C TYR A 175 7.96 19.21 11.56
#